data_952ecb0f5ae0d02e20725bcf23eabfe5
#
_entry.id   952ecb0f5ae0d02e20725bcf23eabfe5
#
_cell.length_a   1.000
_cell.length_b   1.000
_cell.length_c   1.000
_cell.angle_alpha   90.00
_cell.angle_beta   90.00
_cell.angle_gamma   90.00
#
_symmetry.space_group_name_H-M   'P 1'
#
loop_
_entity.id
_entity.type
_entity.pdbx_description
1 polymer ?
#
loop_
_entity_poly.entity_id
_entity_poly.type
_entity_poly.pdbx_seq_one_letter_code
_entity_poly.pdbx_strand_id
1 'polypeptide(L)'
;MFKLKSLLNIDKIIGWSLKIEKRFRFVISTLILSLIMLFSTFFLFDKAWFFIPVLAITVYLFTYFSIIEEIEKSELLTLFIVPILFTVSYYLFYFLFPIRWLTRVPFVGIYAVSIYAILLTSNILNVGVEKSLQLYRAAFSVNYFYQSVIVFLFSNILFSFRGGYLINAIVAGVGIFPLSLQLFWSVKLNLKIEKQLLMYSFLTAIIIAQIAIITSFIPFRPSISGLIITSSYYSLAGLINAHLDDRLFKQTIKEYVFVLVFVVLIALLTISW
;
A
#
# COMPACT_ATOMS: atom_id res chain seq x y z
N MET A 1 -11.81 22.12 -15.51
CA MET A 1 -12.32 21.26 -14.44
C MET A 1 -13.80 21.52 -14.04
N PHE A 2 -14.37 22.65 -14.38
CA PHE A 2 -15.79 23.01 -14.08
C PHE A 2 -16.85 22.30 -14.96
N LYS A 3 -16.50 21.80 -16.15
CA LYS A 3 -17.46 21.16 -17.07
C LYS A 3 -17.73 19.66 -16.81
N LEU A 4 -16.91 18.97 -16.05
CA LEU A 4 -17.16 17.55 -15.67
C LEU A 4 -18.17 17.40 -14.53
N LYS A 5 -18.36 18.41 -13.69
CA LYS A 5 -19.36 18.39 -12.61
C LYS A 5 -20.80 18.35 -13.10
N SER A 6 -21.08 18.86 -14.30
CA SER A 6 -22.44 18.91 -14.87
C SER A 6 -22.83 17.67 -15.69
N LEU A 7 -21.87 16.82 -16.09
CA LEU A 7 -22.13 15.64 -16.95
C LEU A 7 -22.41 14.36 -16.15
N LEU A 8 -21.93 14.27 -14.94
CA LEU A 8 -22.32 13.22 -14.00
C LEU A 8 -23.14 13.91 -12.90
N ASN A 9 -24.32 13.43 -12.60
CA ASN A 9 -25.16 13.86 -11.47
C ASN A 9 -24.46 13.59 -10.13
N ILE A 10 -23.20 14.09 -9.97
CA ILE A 10 -22.31 13.80 -8.85
C ILE A 10 -22.96 14.26 -7.54
N ASP A 11 -23.63 15.42 -7.55
CA ASP A 11 -24.33 15.93 -6.36
C ASP A 11 -25.51 15.03 -5.95
N LYS A 12 -26.14 14.35 -6.92
CA LYS A 12 -27.20 13.37 -6.65
C LYS A 12 -26.63 12.06 -6.07
N ILE A 13 -25.49 11.61 -6.59
CA ILE A 13 -24.77 10.40 -6.09
C ILE A 13 -24.23 10.66 -4.69
N ILE A 14 -23.65 11.84 -4.45
CA ILE A 14 -23.19 12.28 -3.14
C ILE A 14 -24.37 12.34 -2.15
N GLY A 15 -25.48 12.97 -2.54
CA GLY A 15 -26.68 13.06 -1.70
C GLY A 15 -27.32 11.71 -1.38
N TRP A 16 -27.16 10.71 -2.28
CA TRP A 16 -27.63 9.35 -2.03
C TRP A 16 -26.67 8.57 -1.13
N SER A 17 -25.37 8.75 -1.32
CA SER A 17 -24.34 8.12 -0.48
C SER A 17 -24.38 8.59 0.97
N LEU A 18 -24.72 9.86 1.22
CA LEU A 18 -24.85 10.43 2.55
C LEU A 18 -26.09 9.92 3.32
N LYS A 19 -27.09 9.34 2.63
CA LYS A 19 -28.24 8.68 3.29
C LYS A 19 -27.91 7.33 3.88
N ILE A 20 -26.81 6.70 3.42
CA ILE A 20 -26.36 5.39 3.92
C ILE A 20 -25.43 5.63 5.11
N GLU A 21 -25.69 4.97 6.24
CA GLU A 21 -24.82 5.05 7.40
C GLU A 21 -23.37 4.66 7.05
N LYS A 22 -22.43 5.39 7.60
CA LYS A 22 -20.97 5.24 7.32
C LYS A 22 -20.49 3.81 7.45
N ARG A 23 -20.97 3.06 8.46
CA ARG A 23 -20.62 1.64 8.67
C ARG A 23 -21.02 0.74 7.51
N PHE A 24 -22.23 0.93 6.99
CA PHE A 24 -22.72 0.15 5.85
C PHE A 24 -21.95 0.46 4.57
N ARG A 25 -21.49 1.71 4.37
CA ARG A 25 -20.67 2.07 3.21
C ARG A 25 -19.35 1.29 3.17
N PHE A 26 -18.66 1.09 4.31
CA PHE A 26 -17.46 0.26 4.37
C PHE A 26 -17.75 -1.20 4.03
N VAL A 27 -18.82 -1.76 4.57
CA VAL A 27 -19.21 -3.16 4.31
C VAL A 27 -19.57 -3.36 2.83
N ILE A 28 -20.39 -2.47 2.27
CA ILE A 28 -20.79 -2.52 0.85
C ILE A 28 -19.56 -2.40 -0.06
N SER A 29 -18.68 -1.44 0.20
CA SER A 29 -17.45 -1.26 -0.57
C SER A 29 -16.57 -2.52 -0.52
N THR A 30 -16.38 -3.07 0.66
CA THR A 30 -15.59 -4.31 0.84
C THR A 30 -16.19 -5.48 0.09
N LEU A 31 -17.51 -5.70 0.18
CA LEU A 31 -18.18 -6.78 -0.51
C LEU A 31 -18.07 -6.65 -2.03
N ILE A 32 -18.33 -5.47 -2.58
CA ILE A 32 -18.25 -5.24 -4.02
C ILE A 32 -16.82 -5.40 -4.52
N LEU A 33 -15.83 -4.83 -3.82
CA LEU A 33 -14.42 -4.96 -4.20
C LEU A 33 -13.95 -6.42 -4.12
N SER A 34 -14.41 -7.18 -3.14
CA SER A 34 -14.09 -8.60 -3.00
C SER A 34 -14.73 -9.45 -4.10
N LEU A 35 -15.96 -9.12 -4.53
CA LEU A 35 -16.62 -9.77 -5.66
C LEU A 35 -15.88 -9.46 -6.98
N ILE A 36 -15.47 -8.21 -7.21
CA ILE A 36 -14.69 -7.85 -8.39
C ILE A 36 -13.32 -8.54 -8.37
N MET A 37 -12.67 -8.61 -7.21
CA MET A 37 -11.42 -9.36 -7.02
C MET A 37 -11.64 -10.85 -7.35
N LEU A 38 -12.69 -11.49 -6.82
CA LEU A 38 -13.03 -12.87 -7.14
C LEU A 38 -13.22 -13.05 -8.64
N PHE A 39 -14.00 -12.17 -9.26
CA PHE A 39 -14.25 -12.24 -10.72
C PHE A 39 -12.95 -12.11 -11.51
N SER A 40 -12.04 -11.20 -11.13
CA SER A 40 -10.77 -11.02 -11.82
C SER A 40 -9.87 -12.27 -11.76
N THR A 41 -9.98 -13.10 -10.70
CA THR A 41 -9.18 -14.33 -10.56
C THR A 41 -9.60 -15.46 -11.52
N PHE A 42 -10.74 -15.35 -12.21
CA PHE A 42 -11.14 -16.34 -13.24
C PHE A 42 -10.39 -16.15 -14.54
N PHE A 43 -9.82 -14.99 -14.80
CA PHE A 43 -9.09 -14.69 -16.01
C PHE A 43 -7.60 -15.01 -15.86
N LEU A 44 -6.96 -15.36 -16.98
CA LEU A 44 -5.53 -15.65 -17.03
C LEU A 44 -4.69 -14.37 -16.97
N PHE A 45 -3.41 -14.53 -16.68
CA PHE A 45 -2.45 -13.42 -16.56
C PHE A 45 -2.41 -12.54 -17.83
N ASP A 46 -2.63 -13.11 -19.01
CA ASP A 46 -2.64 -12.37 -20.29
C ASP A 46 -3.65 -11.22 -20.31
N LYS A 47 -4.73 -11.32 -19.52
CA LYS A 47 -5.74 -10.27 -19.34
C LYS A 47 -5.48 -9.32 -18.15
N ALA A 48 -4.39 -9.52 -17.43
CA ALA A 48 -4.08 -8.70 -16.25
C ALA A 48 -3.97 -7.21 -16.59
N TRP A 49 -3.41 -6.87 -17.73
CA TRP A 49 -3.32 -5.48 -18.21
C TRP A 49 -4.66 -4.75 -18.25
N PHE A 50 -5.72 -5.47 -18.56
CA PHE A 50 -7.08 -4.92 -18.54
C PHE A 50 -7.62 -4.80 -17.11
N PHE A 51 -7.40 -5.81 -16.27
CA PHE A 51 -7.92 -5.83 -14.91
C PHE A 51 -7.20 -4.89 -13.96
N ILE A 52 -5.91 -4.60 -14.14
CA ILE A 52 -5.16 -3.65 -13.32
C ILE A 52 -5.83 -2.26 -13.29
N PRO A 53 -6.07 -1.58 -14.43
CA PRO A 53 -6.73 -0.28 -14.41
C PRO A 53 -8.19 -0.37 -13.91
N VAL A 54 -8.92 -1.43 -14.23
CA VAL A 54 -10.29 -1.64 -13.75
C VAL A 54 -10.31 -1.72 -12.22
N LEU A 55 -9.45 -2.54 -11.61
CA LEU A 55 -9.33 -2.66 -10.16
C LEU A 55 -8.88 -1.35 -9.52
N ALA A 56 -7.89 -0.65 -10.09
CA ALA A 56 -7.43 0.63 -9.57
C ALA A 56 -8.55 1.69 -9.56
N ILE A 57 -9.32 1.79 -10.66
CA ILE A 57 -10.43 2.74 -10.77
C ILE A 57 -11.56 2.36 -9.81
N THR A 58 -11.93 1.09 -9.73
CA THR A 58 -13.01 0.65 -8.84
C THR A 58 -12.65 0.85 -7.37
N VAL A 59 -11.41 0.53 -6.96
CA VAL A 59 -10.95 0.79 -5.59
C VAL A 59 -10.94 2.29 -5.29
N TYR A 60 -10.48 3.12 -6.22
CA TYR A 60 -10.53 4.58 -6.07
C TYR A 60 -11.97 5.06 -5.81
N LEU A 61 -12.94 4.62 -6.63
CA LEU A 61 -14.35 5.02 -6.50
C LEU A 61 -14.96 4.54 -5.17
N PHE A 62 -14.72 3.30 -4.77
CA PHE A 62 -15.27 2.75 -3.52
C PHE A 62 -14.57 3.28 -2.27
N THR A 63 -13.28 3.62 -2.35
CA THR A 63 -12.59 4.35 -1.28
C THR A 63 -13.21 5.74 -1.13
N TYR A 64 -13.40 6.47 -2.22
CA TYR A 64 -14.08 7.77 -2.21
C TYR A 64 -15.49 7.67 -1.59
N PHE A 65 -16.30 6.69 -2.03
CA PHE A 65 -17.63 6.45 -1.48
C PHE A 65 -17.61 6.17 0.03
N SER A 66 -16.59 5.46 0.52
CA SER A 66 -16.47 5.13 1.94
C SER A 66 -16.12 6.32 2.82
N ILE A 67 -15.33 7.30 2.31
CA ILE A 67 -14.71 8.38 3.11
C ILE A 67 -15.36 9.76 2.84
N ILE A 68 -16.38 9.85 2.00
CA ILE A 68 -16.91 11.06 1.34
C ILE A 68 -17.24 12.26 2.26
N GLU A 69 -17.43 12.05 3.56
CA GLU A 69 -17.97 13.09 4.46
C GLU A 69 -16.97 14.20 4.79
N GLU A 70 -15.68 13.94 4.79
CA GLU A 70 -14.67 14.82 5.39
C GLU A 70 -13.44 15.03 4.50
N ILE A 71 -13.55 14.76 3.18
CA ILE A 71 -12.41 14.81 2.28
C ILE A 71 -12.08 16.25 1.86
N GLU A 72 -10.90 16.73 2.21
CA GLU A 72 -10.31 17.93 1.63
C GLU A 72 -9.54 17.61 0.34
N LYS A 73 -9.52 18.56 -0.62
CA LYS A 73 -8.94 18.33 -1.97
C LYS A 73 -7.46 17.95 -1.97
N SER A 74 -6.71 18.36 -0.95
CA SER A 74 -5.27 18.06 -0.80
C SER A 74 -4.99 16.65 -0.31
N GLU A 75 -5.93 16.02 0.38
CA GLU A 75 -5.81 14.68 0.96
C GLU A 75 -6.19 13.57 -0.01
N LEU A 76 -6.89 13.93 -1.09
CA LEU A 76 -7.35 12.99 -2.12
C LEU A 76 -6.25 12.10 -2.69
N LEU A 77 -5.03 12.59 -2.81
CA LEU A 77 -3.92 11.79 -3.36
C LEU A 77 -3.35 10.81 -2.34
N THR A 78 -3.12 11.24 -1.11
CA THR A 78 -2.42 10.43 -0.11
C THR A 78 -3.28 9.29 0.44
N LEU A 79 -4.57 9.53 0.71
CA LEU A 79 -5.47 8.53 1.26
C LEU A 79 -5.79 7.35 0.32
N PHE A 80 -5.68 7.57 -0.99
CA PHE A 80 -6.02 6.55 -2.00
C PHE A 80 -4.83 5.67 -2.40
N ILE A 81 -3.59 6.07 -2.09
CA ILE A 81 -2.38 5.33 -2.47
C ILE A 81 -2.41 3.90 -1.93
N VAL A 82 -2.64 3.74 -0.63
CA VAL A 82 -2.57 2.42 0.03
C VAL A 82 -3.65 1.46 -0.46
N PRO A 83 -4.95 1.83 -0.52
CA PRO A 83 -5.99 0.95 -1.05
C PRO A 83 -5.72 0.50 -2.49
N ILE A 84 -5.28 1.42 -3.37
CA ILE A 84 -5.02 1.12 -4.79
C ILE A 84 -3.81 0.20 -4.92
N LEU A 85 -2.68 0.55 -4.31
CA LEU A 85 -1.45 -0.24 -4.42
C LEU A 85 -1.61 -1.61 -3.76
N PHE A 86 -2.34 -1.70 -2.65
CA PHE A 86 -2.67 -2.99 -2.03
C PHE A 86 -3.44 -3.88 -3.01
N THR A 87 -4.53 -3.37 -3.58
CA THR A 87 -5.38 -4.16 -4.46
C THR A 87 -4.65 -4.62 -5.71
N VAL A 88 -3.88 -3.73 -6.36
CA VAL A 88 -3.12 -4.07 -7.57
C VAL A 88 -2.02 -5.09 -7.24
N SER A 89 -1.24 -4.86 -6.18
CA SER A 89 -0.17 -5.79 -5.78
C SER A 89 -0.74 -7.14 -5.34
N TYR A 90 -1.85 -7.14 -4.63
CA TYR A 90 -2.54 -8.35 -4.18
C TYR A 90 -3.07 -9.16 -5.38
N TYR A 91 -3.72 -8.50 -6.34
CA TYR A 91 -4.18 -9.14 -7.57
C TYR A 91 -3.05 -9.77 -8.37
N LEU A 92 -1.96 -9.05 -8.59
CA LEU A 92 -0.81 -9.58 -9.32
C LEU A 92 -0.13 -10.74 -8.57
N PHE A 93 -0.08 -10.68 -7.24
CA PHE A 93 0.49 -11.74 -6.41
C PHE A 93 -0.30 -13.06 -6.51
N TYR A 94 -1.59 -13.01 -6.83
CA TYR A 94 -2.42 -14.19 -7.07
C TYR A 94 -1.82 -15.12 -8.13
N PHE A 95 -1.21 -14.57 -9.18
CA PHE A 95 -0.66 -15.37 -10.28
C PHE A 95 0.60 -16.16 -9.90
N LEU A 96 1.16 -15.94 -8.73
CA LEU A 96 2.26 -16.76 -8.19
C LEU A 96 1.75 -18.05 -7.50
N PHE A 97 0.43 -18.17 -7.30
CA PHE A 97 -0.20 -19.34 -6.70
C PHE A 97 -0.82 -20.27 -7.76
N PRO A 98 -0.96 -21.57 -7.45
CA PRO A 98 -1.68 -22.48 -8.33
C PRO A 98 -3.16 -22.09 -8.42
N ILE A 99 -3.70 -22.05 -9.65
CA ILE A 99 -5.08 -21.65 -9.95
C ILE A 99 -6.04 -22.77 -9.58
N ARG A 100 -6.47 -22.82 -8.32
CA ARG A 100 -7.44 -23.81 -7.79
C ARG A 100 -8.49 -23.10 -6.94
N TRP A 101 -9.70 -23.69 -6.84
CA TRP A 101 -10.75 -23.17 -5.95
C TRP A 101 -10.30 -23.07 -4.49
N LEU A 102 -9.52 -24.05 -4.03
CA LEU A 102 -8.97 -24.09 -2.66
C LEU A 102 -8.04 -22.89 -2.37
N THR A 103 -7.40 -22.31 -3.38
CA THR A 103 -6.57 -21.12 -3.23
C THR A 103 -7.36 -19.82 -3.42
N ARG A 104 -8.38 -19.82 -4.28
CA ARG A 104 -9.20 -18.61 -4.56
C ARG A 104 -10.00 -18.14 -3.36
N VAL A 105 -10.70 -19.05 -2.68
CA VAL A 105 -11.61 -18.69 -1.59
C VAL A 105 -10.87 -18.07 -0.41
N PRO A 106 -9.79 -18.67 0.15
CA PRO A 106 -9.01 -18.04 1.19
C PRO A 106 -8.34 -16.73 0.73
N PHE A 107 -7.87 -16.68 -0.51
CA PHE A 107 -7.25 -15.50 -1.08
C PHE A 107 -8.22 -14.30 -1.09
N VAL A 108 -9.43 -14.48 -1.59
CA VAL A 108 -10.45 -13.43 -1.60
C VAL A 108 -10.93 -13.10 -0.18
N GLY A 109 -11.00 -14.09 0.71
CA GLY A 109 -11.34 -13.87 2.13
C GLY A 109 -10.31 -12.97 2.84
N ILE A 110 -9.02 -13.25 2.66
CA ILE A 110 -7.94 -12.41 3.21
C ILE A 110 -7.98 -11.00 2.59
N TYR A 111 -8.23 -10.91 1.28
CA TYR A 111 -8.41 -9.62 0.61
C TYR A 111 -9.55 -8.81 1.23
N ALA A 112 -10.71 -9.43 1.46
CA ALA A 112 -11.88 -8.76 2.04
C ALA A 112 -11.57 -8.18 3.43
N VAL A 113 -10.96 -8.96 4.31
CA VAL A 113 -10.56 -8.50 5.65
C VAL A 113 -9.55 -7.36 5.56
N SER A 114 -8.56 -7.51 4.68
CA SER A 114 -7.48 -6.52 4.51
C SER A 114 -8.01 -5.20 3.95
N ILE A 115 -8.82 -5.23 2.88
CA ILE A 115 -9.34 -4.00 2.28
C ILE A 115 -10.31 -3.28 3.22
N TYR A 116 -11.10 -4.02 4.02
CA TYR A 116 -11.94 -3.44 5.06
C TYR A 116 -11.11 -2.69 6.10
N ALA A 117 -10.02 -3.30 6.60
CA ALA A 117 -9.11 -2.67 7.55
C ALA A 117 -8.41 -1.44 6.96
N ILE A 118 -7.98 -1.51 5.69
CA ILE A 118 -7.36 -0.38 4.97
C ILE A 118 -8.34 0.78 4.82
N LEU A 119 -9.59 0.52 4.42
CA LEU A 119 -10.62 1.56 4.28
C LEU A 119 -10.94 2.22 5.63
N LEU A 120 -11.06 1.45 6.71
CA LEU A 120 -11.24 2.01 8.06
C LEU A 120 -10.05 2.87 8.48
N THR A 121 -8.83 2.40 8.21
CA THR A 121 -7.60 3.15 8.51
C THR A 121 -7.53 4.45 7.71
N SER A 122 -7.83 4.41 6.42
CA SER A 122 -7.89 5.61 5.56
C SER A 122 -8.92 6.62 6.09
N ASN A 123 -10.07 6.14 6.58
CA ASN A 123 -11.07 7.00 7.17
C ASN A 123 -10.61 7.65 8.49
N ILE A 124 -9.89 6.91 9.35
CA ILE A 124 -9.36 7.47 10.61
C ILE A 124 -8.31 8.54 10.30
N LEU A 125 -7.43 8.29 9.32
CA LEU A 125 -6.45 9.26 8.88
C LEU A 125 -7.08 10.50 8.21
N ASN A 126 -8.23 10.33 7.51
CA ASN A 126 -8.97 11.41 6.89
C ASN A 126 -9.61 12.38 7.92
N VAL A 127 -10.19 11.83 8.99
CA VAL A 127 -10.82 12.62 10.04
C VAL A 127 -9.80 13.39 10.90
N GLY A 128 -8.53 13.02 10.81
CA GLY A 128 -7.42 13.74 11.44
C GLY A 128 -7.38 13.65 12.97
N VAL A 129 -6.66 14.62 13.54
CA VAL A 129 -6.22 14.67 14.96
C VAL A 129 -7.35 14.91 15.96
N GLU A 130 -8.56 15.24 15.55
CA GLU A 130 -9.68 15.52 16.45
C GLU A 130 -10.18 14.31 17.23
N LYS A 131 -9.82 13.09 16.80
CA LYS A 131 -10.15 11.85 17.51
C LYS A 131 -9.00 11.40 18.40
N SER A 132 -9.33 10.60 19.41
CA SER A 132 -8.40 10.17 20.44
C SER A 132 -7.03 9.75 19.89
N LEU A 133 -5.95 10.21 20.53
CA LEU A 133 -4.56 9.86 20.21
C LEU A 133 -4.34 8.33 20.11
N GLN A 134 -5.10 7.54 20.87
CA GLN A 134 -5.04 6.08 20.83
C GLN A 134 -5.57 5.51 19.49
N LEU A 135 -6.69 6.04 18.98
CA LEU A 135 -7.28 5.59 17.72
C LEU A 135 -6.35 5.92 16.54
N TYR A 136 -5.76 7.11 16.55
CA TYR A 136 -4.77 7.52 15.56
C TYR A 136 -3.54 6.59 15.55
N ARG A 137 -2.97 6.29 16.73
CA ARG A 137 -1.82 5.38 16.85
C ARG A 137 -2.14 3.98 16.33
N ALA A 138 -3.32 3.45 16.63
CA ALA A 138 -3.77 2.17 16.12
C ALA A 138 -3.87 2.20 14.58
N ALA A 139 -4.51 3.22 14.02
CA ALA A 139 -4.63 3.39 12.57
C ALA A 139 -3.27 3.53 11.89
N PHE A 140 -2.35 4.31 12.47
CA PHE A 140 -1.00 4.45 11.96
C PHE A 140 -0.25 3.11 11.93
N SER A 141 -0.34 2.31 13.00
CA SER A 141 0.30 0.99 13.07
C SER A 141 -0.27 0.03 12.02
N VAL A 142 -1.60 0.01 11.82
CA VAL A 142 -2.25 -0.79 10.79
C VAL A 142 -1.86 -0.32 9.40
N ASN A 143 -1.81 0.99 9.14
CA ASN A 143 -1.36 1.57 7.88
C ASN A 143 0.08 1.13 7.55
N TYR A 144 0.98 1.24 8.51
CA TYR A 144 2.39 0.86 8.35
C TYR A 144 2.57 -0.64 8.11
N PHE A 145 1.78 -1.47 8.81
CA PHE A 145 1.74 -2.91 8.55
C PHE A 145 1.32 -3.22 7.11
N TYR A 146 0.20 -2.65 6.63
CA TYR A 146 -0.26 -2.89 5.26
C TYR A 146 0.68 -2.33 4.22
N GLN A 147 1.37 -1.23 4.47
CA GLN A 147 2.42 -0.76 3.57
C GLN A 147 3.56 -1.76 3.46
N SER A 148 4.00 -2.35 4.56
CA SER A 148 5.03 -3.41 4.54
C SER A 148 4.54 -4.64 3.76
N VAL A 149 3.27 -5.02 3.90
CA VAL A 149 2.66 -6.10 3.10
C VAL A 149 2.66 -5.74 1.62
N ILE A 150 2.26 -4.51 1.25
CA ILE A 150 2.29 -4.04 -0.15
C ILE A 150 3.69 -4.14 -0.72
N VAL A 151 4.69 -3.66 0.01
CA VAL A 151 6.09 -3.71 -0.43
C VAL A 151 6.54 -5.15 -0.65
N PHE A 152 6.16 -6.08 0.24
CA PHE A 152 6.48 -7.50 0.08
C PHE A 152 5.83 -8.11 -1.17
N LEU A 153 4.52 -7.91 -1.35
CA LEU A 153 3.78 -8.42 -2.49
C LEU A 153 4.34 -7.87 -3.80
N PHE A 154 4.51 -6.56 -3.85
CA PHE A 154 5.03 -5.85 -5.01
C PHE A 154 6.45 -6.29 -5.39
N SER A 155 7.35 -6.35 -4.41
CA SER A 155 8.74 -6.76 -4.65
C SER A 155 8.83 -8.23 -5.06
N ASN A 156 8.02 -9.12 -4.46
CA ASN A 156 7.96 -10.52 -4.84
C ASN A 156 7.58 -10.70 -6.32
N ILE A 157 6.56 -9.96 -6.76
CA ILE A 157 6.14 -9.95 -8.16
C ILE A 157 7.27 -9.41 -9.04
N LEU A 158 7.84 -8.27 -8.68
CA LEU A 158 8.90 -7.60 -9.42
C LEU A 158 10.09 -8.54 -9.69
N PHE A 159 10.59 -9.21 -8.65
CA PHE A 159 11.71 -10.15 -8.80
C PHE A 159 11.31 -11.45 -9.51
N SER A 160 10.03 -11.83 -9.50
CA SER A 160 9.53 -12.99 -10.26
C SER A 160 9.58 -12.80 -11.76
N PHE A 161 9.45 -11.54 -12.25
CA PHE A 161 9.56 -11.22 -13.68
C PHE A 161 10.98 -11.27 -14.24
N ARG A 162 12.01 -11.30 -13.38
CA ARG A 162 13.43 -11.33 -13.81
C ARG A 162 13.78 -10.24 -14.83
N GLY A 163 13.25 -9.04 -14.68
CA GLY A 163 13.35 -7.94 -15.66
C GLY A 163 14.75 -7.27 -15.76
N GLY A 164 15.75 -7.79 -15.06
CA GLY A 164 17.08 -7.19 -15.00
C GLY A 164 17.21 -6.08 -13.94
N TYR A 165 18.43 -5.79 -13.54
CA TYR A 165 18.73 -4.94 -12.38
C TYR A 165 18.21 -3.50 -12.52
N LEU A 166 18.30 -2.90 -13.72
CA LEU A 166 17.81 -1.54 -13.96
C LEU A 166 16.28 -1.42 -13.87
N ILE A 167 15.58 -2.40 -14.46
CA ILE A 167 14.10 -2.44 -14.40
C ILE A 167 13.67 -2.64 -12.95
N ASN A 168 14.28 -3.55 -12.23
CA ASN A 168 13.99 -3.80 -10.82
C ASN A 168 14.21 -2.53 -9.98
N ALA A 169 15.30 -1.80 -10.21
CA ALA A 169 15.61 -0.57 -9.50
C ALA A 169 14.57 0.55 -9.77
N ILE A 170 14.28 0.80 -11.04
CA ILE A 170 13.34 1.86 -11.44
C ILE A 170 11.93 1.55 -10.90
N VAL A 171 11.46 0.32 -11.12
CA VAL A 171 10.11 -0.07 -10.71
C VAL A 171 10.00 -0.10 -9.18
N ALA A 172 11.02 -0.58 -8.46
CA ALA A 172 11.06 -0.52 -6.99
C ALA A 172 11.00 0.94 -6.51
N GLY A 173 11.86 1.82 -7.03
CA GLY A 173 11.88 3.24 -6.66
C GLY A 173 10.55 3.93 -6.91
N VAL A 174 9.96 3.75 -8.09
CA VAL A 174 8.66 4.34 -8.46
C VAL A 174 7.52 3.81 -7.56
N GLY A 175 7.54 2.52 -7.23
CA GLY A 175 6.51 1.94 -6.35
C GLY A 175 6.65 2.37 -4.88
N ILE A 176 7.88 2.51 -4.38
CA ILE A 176 8.16 2.89 -2.98
C ILE A 176 7.92 4.38 -2.73
N PHE A 177 8.15 5.25 -3.70
CA PHE A 177 7.98 6.69 -3.54
C PHE A 177 6.60 7.09 -3.02
N PRO A 178 5.47 6.69 -3.65
CA PRO A 178 4.13 7.07 -3.17
C PRO A 178 3.80 6.45 -1.81
N LEU A 179 4.27 5.22 -1.51
CA LEU A 179 4.07 4.60 -0.21
C LEU A 179 4.77 5.38 0.90
N SER A 180 6.04 5.73 0.69
CA SER A 180 6.81 6.55 1.63
C SER A 180 6.17 7.92 1.85
N LEU A 181 5.69 8.55 0.76
CA LEU A 181 5.03 9.85 0.83
C LEU A 181 3.76 9.79 1.68
N GLN A 182 2.94 8.76 1.48
CA GLN A 182 1.73 8.55 2.27
C GLN A 182 2.06 8.27 3.74
N LEU A 183 3.08 7.46 4.02
CA LEU A 183 3.49 7.14 5.39
C LEU A 183 3.96 8.40 6.12
N PHE A 184 4.85 9.19 5.53
CA PHE A 184 5.39 10.39 6.16
C PHE A 184 4.35 11.49 6.28
N TRP A 185 3.44 11.61 5.31
CA TRP A 185 2.30 12.50 5.40
C TRP A 185 1.39 12.14 6.59
N SER A 186 1.18 10.84 6.83
CA SER A 186 0.31 10.37 7.90
C SER A 186 0.81 10.68 9.32
N VAL A 187 2.07 11.14 9.50
CA VAL A 187 2.61 11.56 10.81
C VAL A 187 1.97 12.85 11.31
N LYS A 188 1.89 13.86 10.42
CA LYS A 188 1.46 15.21 10.80
C LYS A 188 0.07 15.57 10.29
N LEU A 189 -0.47 14.82 9.31
CA LEU A 189 -1.77 15.05 8.65
C LEU A 189 -1.98 16.51 8.19
N ASN A 190 -0.90 17.16 7.73
CA ASN A 190 -0.98 18.53 7.26
C ASN A 190 -1.68 18.59 5.89
N LEU A 191 -2.54 19.59 5.68
CA LEU A 191 -3.25 19.83 4.41
C LEU A 191 -2.31 20.02 3.21
N LYS A 192 -1.11 20.53 3.44
CA LYS A 192 -0.09 20.73 2.39
C LYS A 192 1.04 19.73 2.57
N ILE A 193 1.41 19.07 1.49
CA ILE A 193 2.60 18.21 1.47
C ILE A 193 3.84 19.11 1.58
N GLU A 194 4.54 19.03 2.69
CA GLU A 194 5.77 19.78 2.94
C GLU A 194 6.89 19.28 2.03
N LYS A 195 7.76 20.20 1.56
CA LYS A 195 8.93 19.85 0.75
C LYS A 195 9.84 18.83 1.43
N GLN A 196 9.92 18.87 2.75
CA GLN A 196 10.71 17.95 3.56
C GLN A 196 10.19 16.49 3.42
N LEU A 197 8.87 16.29 3.43
CA LEU A 197 8.26 14.96 3.24
C LEU A 197 8.57 14.40 1.85
N LEU A 198 8.48 15.23 0.80
CA LEU A 198 8.85 14.84 -0.55
C LEU A 198 10.32 14.43 -0.64
N MET A 199 11.22 15.16 0.00
CA MET A 199 12.65 14.86 0.01
C MET A 199 12.95 13.53 0.71
N TYR A 200 12.37 13.28 1.87
CA TYR A 200 12.53 11.99 2.58
C TYR A 200 11.93 10.83 1.80
N SER A 201 10.79 11.03 1.14
CA SER A 201 10.16 10.00 0.31
C SER A 201 11.02 9.65 -0.90
N PHE A 202 11.59 10.65 -1.54
CA PHE A 202 12.51 10.48 -2.67
C PHE A 202 13.81 9.78 -2.24
N LEU A 203 14.38 10.17 -1.10
CA LEU A 203 15.57 9.54 -0.53
C LEU A 203 15.30 8.06 -0.20
N THR A 204 14.16 7.75 0.42
CA THR A 204 13.74 6.36 0.69
C THR A 204 13.63 5.56 -0.61
N ALA A 205 13.01 6.13 -1.63
CA ALA A 205 12.84 5.47 -2.93
C ALA A 205 14.18 5.18 -3.61
N ILE A 206 15.14 6.12 -3.56
CA ILE A 206 16.49 5.92 -4.11
C ILE A 206 17.25 4.83 -3.37
N ILE A 207 17.22 4.84 -2.04
CA ILE A 207 17.93 3.83 -1.23
C ILE A 207 17.35 2.44 -1.54
N ILE A 208 16.03 2.30 -1.59
CA ILE A 208 15.40 1.01 -1.91
C ILE A 208 15.71 0.59 -3.36
N ALA A 209 15.76 1.51 -4.32
CA ALA A 209 16.19 1.22 -5.69
C ALA A 209 17.62 0.69 -5.74
N GLN A 210 18.54 1.27 -4.97
CA GLN A 210 19.94 0.76 -4.85
C GLN A 210 19.99 -0.64 -4.25
N ILE A 211 19.20 -0.91 -3.20
CA ILE A 211 19.09 -2.25 -2.62
C ILE A 211 18.51 -3.24 -3.64
N ALA A 212 17.54 -2.82 -4.47
CA ALA A 212 16.98 -3.64 -5.54
C ALA A 212 18.04 -3.97 -6.62
N ILE A 213 18.98 -3.06 -6.92
CA ILE A 213 20.13 -3.36 -7.78
C ILE A 213 20.99 -4.46 -7.15
N ILE A 214 21.40 -4.27 -5.90
CA ILE A 214 22.28 -5.22 -5.19
C ILE A 214 21.64 -6.62 -5.14
N THR A 215 20.36 -6.70 -4.77
CA THR A 215 19.62 -7.97 -4.69
C THR A 215 19.43 -8.63 -6.06
N SER A 216 19.44 -7.88 -7.15
CA SER A 216 19.32 -8.41 -8.51
C SER A 216 20.56 -9.15 -8.99
N PHE A 217 21.76 -8.88 -8.41
CA PHE A 217 22.99 -9.59 -8.74
C PHE A 217 23.19 -10.87 -7.93
N ILE A 218 22.42 -11.07 -6.88
CA ILE A 218 22.52 -12.24 -6.01
C ILE A 218 21.41 -13.24 -6.40
N PRO A 219 21.69 -14.53 -6.56
CA PRO A 219 20.73 -15.54 -7.00
C PRO A 219 19.73 -15.92 -5.89
N PHE A 220 19.03 -14.95 -5.36
CA PHE A 220 17.95 -15.18 -4.40
C PHE A 220 16.67 -15.67 -5.08
N ARG A 221 15.87 -16.42 -4.33
CA ARG A 221 14.47 -16.66 -4.71
C ARG A 221 13.69 -15.34 -4.62
N PRO A 222 12.70 -15.09 -5.49
CA PRO A 222 11.93 -13.84 -5.49
C PRO A 222 11.35 -13.45 -4.11
N SER A 223 10.90 -14.43 -3.32
CA SER A 223 10.39 -14.21 -1.97
C SER A 223 11.45 -13.71 -0.98
N ILE A 224 12.70 -14.16 -1.13
CA ILE A 224 13.82 -13.70 -0.30
C ILE A 224 14.22 -12.27 -0.69
N SER A 225 14.31 -11.98 -1.99
CA SER A 225 14.50 -10.60 -2.48
C SER A 225 13.40 -9.68 -1.98
N GLY A 226 12.15 -10.14 -2.03
CA GLY A 226 11.00 -9.42 -1.49
C GLY A 226 11.13 -9.13 0.01
N LEU A 227 11.60 -10.10 0.81
CA LEU A 227 11.84 -9.91 2.25
C LEU A 227 12.94 -8.88 2.52
N ILE A 228 14.05 -8.91 1.75
CA ILE A 228 15.14 -7.93 1.90
C ILE A 228 14.63 -6.52 1.62
N ILE A 229 13.92 -6.32 0.50
CA ILE A 229 13.35 -5.02 0.15
C ILE A 229 12.37 -4.54 1.22
N THR A 230 11.50 -5.44 1.68
CA THR A 230 10.48 -5.12 2.70
C THR A 230 11.11 -4.74 4.03
N SER A 231 12.07 -5.51 4.52
CA SER A 231 12.76 -5.20 5.79
C SER A 231 13.55 -3.90 5.70
N SER A 232 14.18 -3.65 4.55
CA SER A 232 14.91 -2.39 4.30
C SER A 232 13.94 -1.20 4.27
N TYR A 233 12.81 -1.34 3.59
CA TYR A 233 11.76 -0.32 3.60
C TYR A 233 11.21 -0.10 5.02
N TYR A 234 10.83 -1.18 5.71
CA TYR A 234 10.32 -1.14 7.07
C TYR A 234 11.31 -0.43 8.00
N SER A 235 12.58 -0.80 7.98
CA SER A 235 13.56 -0.20 8.87
C SER A 235 13.83 1.27 8.53
N LEU A 236 14.03 1.59 7.24
CA LEU A 236 14.34 2.95 6.81
C LEU A 236 13.16 3.90 7.01
N ALA A 237 11.98 3.50 6.54
CA ALA A 237 10.77 4.31 6.67
C ALA A 237 10.36 4.48 8.15
N GLY A 238 10.55 3.44 8.98
CA GLY A 238 10.29 3.52 10.41
C GLY A 238 11.24 4.47 11.14
N LEU A 239 12.53 4.48 10.80
CA LEU A 239 13.50 5.42 11.38
C LEU A 239 13.18 6.87 10.97
N ILE A 240 12.85 7.11 9.70
CA ILE A 240 12.46 8.45 9.22
C ILE A 240 11.17 8.90 9.91
N ASN A 241 10.20 7.99 10.03
CA ASN A 241 8.95 8.27 10.73
C ASN A 241 9.19 8.64 12.21
N ALA A 242 10.02 7.87 12.92
CA ALA A 242 10.39 8.17 14.31
C ALA A 242 11.12 9.51 14.43
N HIS A 243 11.91 9.88 13.44
CA HIS A 243 12.55 11.20 13.36
C HIS A 243 11.53 12.33 13.17
N LEU A 244 10.55 12.15 12.27
CA LEU A 244 9.49 13.13 12.00
C LEU A 244 8.52 13.33 13.19
N ASP A 245 8.37 12.30 14.02
CA ASP A 245 7.54 12.31 15.25
C ASP A 245 8.35 12.70 16.51
N ASP A 246 9.61 13.16 16.34
CA ASP A 246 10.54 13.51 17.43
C ASP A 246 10.74 12.38 18.47
N ARG A 247 10.62 11.12 18.04
CA ARG A 247 10.73 9.91 18.89
C ARG A 247 11.90 9.00 18.49
N LEU A 248 12.93 9.55 17.90
CA LEU A 248 14.12 8.80 17.50
C LEU A 248 15.05 8.52 18.69
N PHE A 249 14.68 7.53 19.50
CA PHE A 249 15.50 7.09 20.63
C PHE A 249 16.52 6.03 20.20
N LYS A 250 17.61 5.88 20.98
CA LYS A 250 18.63 4.84 20.75
C LYS A 250 18.04 3.43 20.71
N GLN A 251 17.00 3.15 21.48
CA GLN A 251 16.30 1.87 21.49
C GLN A 251 15.56 1.63 20.18
N THR A 252 14.83 2.64 19.69
CA THR A 252 14.13 2.58 18.40
C THR A 252 15.09 2.26 17.24
N ILE A 253 16.26 2.90 17.23
CA ILE A 253 17.29 2.62 16.23
C ILE A 253 17.74 1.16 16.30
N LYS A 254 18.01 0.64 17.52
CA LYS A 254 18.43 -0.76 17.70
C LYS A 254 17.37 -1.74 17.21
N GLU A 255 16.10 -1.49 17.46
CA GLU A 255 14.98 -2.35 17.03
C GLU A 255 14.91 -2.46 15.50
N TYR A 256 14.93 -1.33 14.78
CA TYR A 256 14.90 -1.33 13.32
C TYR A 256 16.15 -1.93 12.69
N VAL A 257 17.33 -1.63 13.22
CA VAL A 257 18.59 -2.22 12.76
C VAL A 257 18.62 -3.73 13.02
N PHE A 258 18.11 -4.18 14.16
CA PHE A 258 18.01 -5.60 14.46
C PHE A 258 17.14 -6.34 13.45
N VAL A 259 15.97 -5.80 13.08
CA VAL A 259 15.09 -6.40 12.05
C VAL A 259 15.82 -6.51 10.72
N LEU A 260 16.49 -5.44 10.29
CA LEU A 260 17.24 -5.44 9.03
C LEU A 260 18.35 -6.48 9.03
N VAL A 261 19.20 -6.49 10.06
CA VAL A 261 20.31 -7.45 10.19
C VAL A 261 19.79 -8.88 10.26
N PHE A 262 18.74 -9.15 11.00
CA PHE A 262 18.13 -10.47 11.12
C PHE A 262 17.64 -11.00 9.76
N VAL A 263 16.95 -10.17 8.98
CA VAL A 263 16.49 -10.58 7.64
C VAL A 263 17.65 -10.80 6.67
N VAL A 264 18.69 -9.95 6.72
CA VAL A 264 19.88 -10.13 5.89
C VAL A 264 20.60 -11.42 6.24
N LEU A 265 20.71 -11.77 7.53
CA LEU A 265 21.31 -13.04 7.96
C LEU A 265 20.51 -14.25 7.44
N ILE A 266 19.18 -14.22 7.56
CA ILE A 266 18.31 -15.27 6.98
C ILE A 266 18.53 -15.38 5.47
N ALA A 267 18.57 -14.26 4.77
CA ALA A 267 18.78 -14.24 3.34
C ALA A 267 20.12 -14.87 2.93
N LEU A 268 21.19 -14.55 3.65
CA LEU A 268 22.51 -15.15 3.41
C LEU A 268 22.53 -16.67 3.66
N LEU A 269 21.82 -17.15 4.68
CA LEU A 269 21.70 -18.58 4.97
C LEU A 269 20.86 -19.34 3.92
N THR A 270 20.02 -18.63 3.15
CA THR A 270 19.18 -19.25 2.10
C THR A 270 19.83 -19.26 0.72
N ILE A 271 21.04 -18.70 0.57
CA ILE A 271 21.79 -18.79 -0.68
C ILE A 271 22.21 -20.26 -0.87
N SER A 272 21.60 -20.92 -1.86
CA SER A 272 22.10 -22.22 -2.33
C SER A 272 23.19 -21.94 -3.37
N TRP A 273 24.43 -22.20 -2.99
CA TRP A 273 25.59 -22.17 -3.88
C TRP A 273 25.50 -23.27 -4.93
#